data_b71f6a8988e8c571257f2240010b505f
#
_entry.id   b71f6a8988e8c571257f2240010b505f
#
_cell.length_a   1.000
_cell.length_b   1.000
_cell.length_c   1.000
_cell.angle_alpha   90.00
_cell.angle_beta   90.00
_cell.angle_gamma   90.00
#
_symmetry.space_group_name_H-M   'P 1'
#
loop_
_entity.id
_entity.type
_entity.pdbx_description
1 polymer ?
#
loop_
_entity_poly.entity_id
_entity_poly.type
_entity_poly.pdbx_seq_one_letter_code
_entity_poly.pdbx_strand_id
1 'polypeptide(L)'
;ELKLAAEVDASVSDFMTTARLYCSGLNFTYNPHRMILNKVTDCYLTREDGERIEIQDDKLYHVVTDLYTGQMLGSVMKMSYGLLSLEPKDKNGNPIENLEDQAIMEDGRELKAWDAIARYMQSFEDTDGDGIANVPEYYAATHNRKVVDDSKNLLDLVKNPNKFSVIIVLICLIFIVIIVVIIILIRKLVRRVKKKRI
;
A
#
# COMPACT_ATOMS: atom_id res chain seq x y z
N GLU A 1 -1.64 -8.39 2.72
CA GLU A 1 -0.50 -7.68 2.12
C GLU A 1 -0.92 -6.79 0.94
N LEU A 2 -1.79 -7.22 0.00
CA LEU A 2 -2.28 -6.37 -1.10
C LEU A 2 -2.94 -5.07 -0.61
N LYS A 3 -3.78 -5.14 0.43
CA LYS A 3 -4.37 -3.95 1.07
C LYS A 3 -3.30 -3.04 1.69
N LEU A 4 -2.25 -3.64 2.28
CA LEU A 4 -1.13 -2.87 2.84
C LEU A 4 -0.30 -2.20 1.73
N ALA A 5 -0.09 -2.87 0.60
CA ALA A 5 0.58 -2.26 -0.56
C ALA A 5 -0.21 -1.03 -1.07
N ALA A 6 -1.55 -1.14 -1.15
CA ALA A 6 -2.41 -0.01 -1.50
C ALA A 6 -2.31 1.14 -0.47
N GLU A 7 -2.25 0.83 0.84
CA GLU A 7 -2.06 1.84 1.90
C GLU A 7 -0.69 2.53 1.81
N VAL A 8 0.36 1.78 1.53
CA VAL A 8 1.71 2.36 1.34
C VAL A 8 1.69 3.30 0.14
N ASP A 9 1.13 2.88 -0.99
CA ASP A 9 1.01 3.72 -2.19
C ASP A 9 0.17 4.98 -1.93
N ALA A 10 -0.99 4.86 -1.26
CA ALA A 10 -1.85 5.99 -0.91
C ALA A 10 -1.20 6.96 0.09
N SER A 11 -0.21 6.50 0.84
CA SER A 11 0.50 7.29 1.86
C SER A 11 1.80 7.90 1.36
N VAL A 12 2.27 7.51 0.16
CA VAL A 12 3.45 8.11 -0.47
C VAL A 12 3.20 9.59 -0.75
N SER A 13 4.13 10.43 -0.34
CA SER A 13 4.09 11.87 -0.63
C SER A 13 4.43 12.14 -2.10
N ASP A 14 4.02 13.31 -2.61
CA ASP A 14 4.34 13.73 -3.97
C ASP A 14 5.86 13.82 -4.22
N PHE A 15 6.65 13.95 -3.17
CA PHE A 15 8.12 13.92 -3.23
C PHE A 15 8.67 12.52 -3.58
N MET A 16 7.94 11.45 -3.29
CA MET A 16 8.34 10.06 -3.57
C MET A 16 7.56 9.47 -4.75
N THR A 17 7.40 10.23 -5.82
CA THR A 17 6.62 9.80 -7.01
C THR A 17 7.14 8.52 -7.65
N THR A 18 8.44 8.24 -7.54
CA THR A 18 9.07 7.01 -8.06
C THR A 18 8.68 5.75 -7.30
N ALA A 19 8.13 5.89 -6.09
CA ALA A 19 7.66 4.77 -5.27
C ALA A 19 6.17 4.45 -5.48
N ARG A 20 5.47 5.14 -6.39
CA ARG A 20 4.07 4.89 -6.68
C ARG A 20 3.89 3.59 -7.46
N LEU A 21 2.91 2.80 -7.03
CA LEU A 21 2.54 1.56 -7.69
C LEU A 21 1.53 1.83 -8.82
N TYR A 22 1.78 1.21 -9.96
CA TYR A 22 0.85 1.19 -11.10
C TYR A 22 0.30 -0.22 -11.23
N CYS A 23 -0.85 -0.45 -10.60
CA CYS A 23 -1.43 -1.78 -10.49
C CYS A 23 -2.34 -2.10 -11.68
N SER A 24 -2.33 -3.37 -12.11
CA SER A 24 -3.37 -3.97 -12.93
C SER A 24 -4.08 -5.04 -12.12
N GLY A 25 -5.41 -5.12 -12.23
CA GLY A 25 -6.22 -6.05 -11.47
C GLY A 25 -6.50 -5.64 -10.02
N LEU A 26 -5.67 -4.80 -9.41
CA LEU A 26 -5.92 -4.23 -8.08
C LEU A 26 -6.52 -2.83 -8.20
N ASN A 27 -7.65 -2.62 -7.54
CA ASN A 27 -8.36 -1.34 -7.51
C ASN A 27 -8.55 -0.90 -6.08
N PHE A 28 -8.41 0.39 -5.82
CA PHE A 28 -8.66 0.94 -4.49
C PHE A 28 -9.14 2.39 -4.52
N THR A 29 -9.96 2.72 -3.53
CA THR A 29 -10.35 4.10 -3.22
C THR A 29 -9.62 4.55 -1.99
N TYR A 30 -9.09 5.77 -2.00
CA TYR A 30 -8.43 6.32 -0.83
C TYR A 30 -8.81 7.78 -0.60
N ASN A 31 -8.79 8.18 0.67
CA ASN A 31 -9.01 9.55 1.08
C ASN A 31 -7.69 10.14 1.61
N PRO A 32 -7.13 11.17 0.95
CA PRO A 32 -5.84 11.75 1.32
C PRO A 32 -5.85 12.43 2.70
N HIS A 33 -7.03 12.84 3.20
CA HIS A 33 -7.19 13.54 4.48
C HIS A 33 -7.25 12.58 5.69
N ARG A 34 -7.36 11.28 5.45
CA ARG A 34 -7.33 10.28 6.53
C ARG A 34 -5.93 10.11 7.10
N MET A 35 -5.86 9.49 8.28
CA MET A 35 -4.60 9.16 8.94
C MET A 35 -3.70 8.31 8.03
N ILE A 36 -2.40 8.53 8.09
CA ILE A 36 -1.40 7.71 7.40
C ILE A 36 -1.59 6.23 7.73
N LEU A 37 -1.44 5.35 6.75
CA LEU A 37 -1.74 3.91 6.82
C LEU A 37 -3.21 3.58 7.15
N ASN A 38 -4.14 4.52 6.95
CA ASN A 38 -5.58 4.33 7.01
C ASN A 38 -6.30 5.16 5.95
N LYS A 39 -5.64 5.43 4.84
CA LYS A 39 -6.19 6.24 3.74
C LYS A 39 -7.10 5.43 2.85
N VAL A 40 -6.83 4.15 2.65
CA VAL A 40 -7.61 3.27 1.78
C VAL A 40 -8.95 2.95 2.43
N THR A 41 -10.02 3.29 1.73
CA THR A 41 -11.41 3.07 2.19
C THR A 41 -12.06 1.87 1.54
N ASP A 42 -11.59 1.49 0.35
CA ASP A 42 -12.03 0.32 -0.39
C ASP A 42 -10.86 -0.28 -1.17
N CYS A 43 -10.78 -1.62 -1.29
CA CYS A 43 -9.71 -2.29 -2.01
C CYS A 43 -10.17 -3.67 -2.47
N TYR A 44 -10.15 -3.92 -3.78
CA TYR A 44 -10.64 -5.14 -4.39
C TYR A 44 -9.84 -5.51 -5.65
N LEU A 45 -10.00 -6.74 -6.10
CA LEU A 45 -9.46 -7.19 -7.38
C LEU A 45 -10.56 -7.17 -8.45
N THR A 46 -10.14 -7.03 -9.71
CA THR A 46 -11.03 -7.16 -10.86
C THR A 46 -10.53 -8.28 -11.76
N ARG A 47 -11.43 -9.18 -12.16
CA ARG A 47 -11.18 -10.19 -13.19
C ARG A 47 -11.15 -9.56 -14.59
N GLU A 48 -10.74 -10.35 -15.58
CA GLU A 48 -10.71 -9.92 -16.98
C GLU A 48 -12.11 -9.59 -17.52
N ASP A 49 -13.15 -10.27 -17.02
CA ASP A 49 -14.55 -10.00 -17.35
C ASP A 49 -15.16 -8.78 -16.63
N GLY A 50 -14.35 -8.10 -15.78
CA GLY A 50 -14.77 -6.94 -15.00
C GLY A 50 -15.42 -7.29 -13.66
N GLU A 51 -15.56 -8.56 -13.29
CA GLU A 51 -16.14 -8.96 -12.00
C GLU A 51 -15.27 -8.51 -10.83
N ARG A 52 -15.90 -7.87 -9.84
CA ARG A 52 -15.25 -7.48 -8.58
C ARG A 52 -15.06 -8.70 -7.68
N ILE A 53 -13.84 -8.86 -7.16
CA ILE A 53 -13.47 -9.90 -6.20
C ILE A 53 -12.96 -9.24 -4.91
N GLU A 54 -13.60 -9.57 -3.80
CA GLU A 54 -13.14 -9.13 -2.48
C GLU A 54 -11.83 -9.84 -2.09
N ILE A 55 -10.86 -9.07 -1.60
CA ILE A 55 -9.59 -9.61 -1.12
C ILE A 55 -9.80 -10.31 0.21
N GLN A 56 -9.47 -11.61 0.26
CA GLN A 56 -9.50 -12.44 1.46
C GLN A 56 -8.13 -12.45 2.12
N ASP A 57 -8.06 -12.18 3.42
CA ASP A 57 -6.79 -12.00 4.14
C ASP A 57 -6.00 -13.31 4.31
N ASP A 58 -6.65 -14.45 4.22
CA ASP A 58 -6.08 -15.81 4.35
C ASP A 58 -5.75 -16.48 3.01
N LYS A 59 -5.98 -15.78 1.89
CA LYS A 59 -5.75 -16.32 0.55
C LYS A 59 -4.46 -15.80 -0.06
N LEU A 60 -3.74 -16.68 -0.75
CA LEU A 60 -2.61 -16.29 -1.60
C LEU A 60 -3.10 -15.79 -2.96
N TYR A 61 -2.47 -14.73 -3.44
CA TYR A 61 -2.72 -14.15 -4.75
C TYR A 61 -1.41 -14.15 -5.55
N HIS A 62 -1.51 -14.52 -6.81
CA HIS A 62 -0.37 -14.43 -7.71
C HIS A 62 -0.15 -12.98 -8.13
N VAL A 63 1.05 -12.47 -7.92
CA VAL A 63 1.46 -11.10 -8.28
C VAL A 63 2.64 -11.17 -9.22
N VAL A 64 2.57 -10.42 -10.30
CA VAL A 64 3.69 -10.21 -11.23
C VAL A 64 4.18 -8.78 -11.06
N THR A 65 5.46 -8.61 -10.90
CA THR A 65 6.10 -7.29 -10.73
C THR A 65 7.53 -7.33 -11.27
N ASP A 66 8.13 -6.18 -11.49
CA ASP A 66 9.58 -6.11 -11.73
C ASP A 66 10.38 -6.36 -10.44
N LEU A 67 11.62 -6.78 -10.59
CA LEU A 67 12.48 -7.14 -9.45
C LEU A 67 12.71 -5.95 -8.50
N TYR A 68 12.88 -4.75 -9.04
CA TYR A 68 13.11 -3.55 -8.23
C TYR A 68 11.91 -3.24 -7.33
N THR A 69 10.71 -3.27 -7.87
CA THR A 69 9.47 -3.07 -7.11
C THR A 69 9.31 -4.15 -6.05
N GLY A 70 9.57 -5.42 -6.40
CA GLY A 70 9.51 -6.54 -5.45
C GLY A 70 10.47 -6.36 -4.28
N GLN A 71 11.72 -6.02 -4.54
CA GLN A 71 12.74 -5.76 -3.52
C GLN A 71 12.41 -4.53 -2.67
N MET A 72 11.87 -3.47 -3.29
CA MET A 72 11.46 -2.27 -2.57
C MET A 72 10.30 -2.57 -1.59
N LEU A 73 9.31 -3.35 -1.99
CA LEU A 73 8.22 -3.78 -1.11
C LEU A 73 8.75 -4.63 0.05
N GLY A 74 9.70 -5.53 -0.19
CA GLY A 74 10.38 -6.30 0.85
C GLY A 74 11.17 -5.43 1.84
N SER A 75 11.65 -4.25 1.41
CA SER A 75 12.35 -3.30 2.28
C SER A 75 11.44 -2.52 3.22
N VAL A 76 10.14 -2.51 2.98
CA VAL A 76 9.14 -1.79 3.83
C VAL A 76 9.22 -2.26 5.29
N MET A 77 9.44 -3.54 5.52
CA MET A 77 9.61 -4.09 6.87
C MET A 77 10.81 -3.46 7.59
N LYS A 78 11.96 -3.34 6.92
CA LYS A 78 13.17 -2.74 7.49
C LYS A 78 12.98 -1.24 7.76
N MET A 79 12.38 -0.52 6.81
CA MET A 79 12.14 0.92 6.91
C MET A 79 11.12 1.28 8.00
N SER A 80 10.18 0.38 8.27
CA SER A 80 9.14 0.54 9.31
C SER A 80 9.53 -0.05 10.66
N TYR A 81 10.79 -0.47 10.85
CA TYR A 81 11.25 -1.15 12.07
C TYR A 81 10.40 -2.37 12.45
N GLY A 82 9.93 -3.13 11.46
CA GLY A 82 9.10 -4.30 11.66
C GLY A 82 7.60 -4.03 11.88
N LEU A 83 7.17 -2.77 11.83
CA LEU A 83 5.76 -2.41 11.99
C LEU A 83 4.91 -2.87 10.80
N LEU A 84 5.47 -2.77 9.61
CA LEU A 84 4.84 -3.15 8.35
C LEU A 84 5.63 -4.31 7.76
N SER A 85 4.93 -5.35 7.32
CA SER A 85 5.53 -6.47 6.61
C SER A 85 4.78 -6.70 5.32
N LEU A 86 5.51 -6.63 4.20
CA LEU A 86 5.10 -7.10 2.88
C LEU A 86 6.06 -8.24 2.54
N GLU A 87 5.67 -9.45 2.89
CA GLU A 87 6.48 -10.65 2.73
C GLU A 87 5.98 -11.46 1.53
N PRO A 88 6.71 -11.44 0.40
CA PRO A 88 6.39 -12.30 -0.72
C PRO A 88 6.45 -13.77 -0.32
N LYS A 89 5.50 -14.56 -0.78
CA LYS A 89 5.40 -15.99 -0.47
C LYS A 89 5.36 -16.82 -1.75
N ASP A 90 5.93 -18.03 -1.65
CA ASP A 90 5.80 -19.03 -2.69
C ASP A 90 4.36 -19.60 -2.76
N LYS A 91 4.10 -20.46 -3.73
CA LYS A 91 2.80 -21.14 -3.90
C LYS A 91 2.38 -22.01 -2.72
N ASN A 92 3.31 -22.35 -1.83
CA ASN A 92 3.05 -23.17 -0.62
C ASN A 92 2.86 -22.28 0.63
N GLY A 93 3.00 -20.96 0.49
CA GLY A 93 2.88 -20.00 1.59
C GLY A 93 4.17 -19.76 2.38
N ASN A 94 5.32 -20.29 1.92
CA ASN A 94 6.60 -20.03 2.55
C ASN A 94 7.16 -18.69 2.09
N PRO A 95 7.85 -17.93 2.98
CA PRO A 95 8.56 -16.73 2.59
C PRO A 95 9.55 -16.98 1.46
N ILE A 96 9.63 -16.05 0.50
CA ILE A 96 10.62 -16.05 -0.55
C ILE A 96 11.85 -15.30 -0.04
N GLU A 97 12.97 -15.99 0.17
CA GLU A 97 14.20 -15.37 0.66
C GLU A 97 14.91 -14.56 -0.43
N ASN A 98 14.92 -15.06 -1.65
CA ASN A 98 15.54 -14.41 -2.80
C ASN A 98 14.54 -14.28 -3.95
N LEU A 99 14.15 -13.05 -4.26
CA LEU A 99 13.20 -12.75 -5.35
C LEU A 99 13.81 -13.00 -6.73
N GLU A 100 15.12 -12.98 -6.88
CA GLU A 100 15.80 -13.27 -8.15
C GLU A 100 15.53 -14.69 -8.63
N ASP A 101 15.37 -15.64 -7.70
CA ASP A 101 15.04 -17.03 -8.00
C ASP A 101 13.61 -17.21 -8.53
N GLN A 102 12.78 -16.18 -8.43
CA GLN A 102 11.41 -16.13 -8.94
C GLN A 102 11.31 -15.45 -10.30
N ALA A 103 12.44 -15.12 -10.93
CA ALA A 103 12.44 -14.49 -12.24
C ALA A 103 11.73 -15.37 -13.27
N ILE A 104 10.85 -14.76 -14.07
CA ILE A 104 10.16 -15.45 -15.16
C ILE A 104 11.20 -15.76 -16.24
N MET A 105 11.37 -17.05 -16.56
CA MET A 105 12.30 -17.52 -17.56
C MET A 105 11.55 -17.95 -18.82
N GLU A 106 12.06 -17.55 -19.97
CA GLU A 106 11.57 -17.96 -21.29
C GLU A 106 12.77 -18.37 -22.15
N ASP A 107 12.76 -19.56 -22.71
CA ASP A 107 13.85 -20.14 -23.50
C ASP A 107 15.23 -20.04 -22.84
N GLY A 108 15.28 -20.21 -21.50
CA GLY A 108 16.52 -20.16 -20.73
C GLY A 108 17.04 -18.74 -20.47
N ARG A 109 16.28 -17.71 -20.79
CA ARG A 109 16.59 -16.30 -20.53
C ARG A 109 15.54 -15.66 -19.65
N GLU A 110 15.97 -14.71 -18.84
CA GLU A 110 15.05 -13.90 -18.03
C GLU A 110 14.16 -13.02 -18.94
N LEU A 111 12.85 -13.12 -18.76
CA LEU A 111 11.90 -12.25 -19.45
C LEU A 111 12.00 -10.83 -18.88
N LYS A 112 12.47 -9.91 -19.68
CA LYS A 112 12.57 -8.50 -19.28
C LYS A 112 11.22 -7.78 -19.42
N ALA A 113 10.90 -6.90 -18.45
CA ALA A 113 9.66 -6.14 -18.46
C ALA A 113 9.44 -5.35 -19.77
N TRP A 114 10.50 -4.75 -20.32
CA TRP A 114 10.42 -4.02 -21.58
C TRP A 114 10.08 -4.94 -22.78
N ASP A 115 10.60 -6.18 -22.78
CA ASP A 115 10.32 -7.16 -23.86
C ASP A 115 8.85 -7.62 -23.76
N ALA A 116 8.38 -7.92 -22.56
CA ALA A 116 6.97 -8.26 -22.33
C ALA A 116 6.02 -7.14 -22.80
N ILE A 117 6.35 -5.87 -22.50
CA ILE A 117 5.57 -4.70 -22.95
C ILE A 117 5.64 -4.57 -24.48
N ALA A 118 6.83 -4.71 -25.08
CA ALA A 118 6.99 -4.60 -26.53
C ALA A 118 6.14 -5.65 -27.26
N ARG A 119 6.18 -6.91 -26.82
CA ARG A 119 5.38 -8.00 -27.40
C ARG A 119 3.88 -7.75 -27.21
N TYR A 120 3.49 -7.23 -26.06
CA TYR A 120 2.09 -6.88 -25.81
C TYR A 120 1.61 -5.78 -26.76
N MET A 121 2.40 -4.73 -26.96
CA MET A 121 2.07 -3.67 -27.92
C MET A 121 2.03 -4.18 -29.36
N GLN A 122 2.93 -5.08 -29.74
CA GLN A 122 2.94 -5.72 -31.06
C GLN A 122 1.74 -6.65 -31.31
N SER A 123 1.06 -7.11 -30.25
CA SER A 123 -0.13 -7.96 -30.37
C SER A 123 -1.40 -7.19 -30.71
N PHE A 124 -1.37 -5.86 -30.73
CA PHE A 124 -2.50 -5.05 -31.12
C PHE A 124 -2.69 -5.07 -32.65
N GLU A 125 -3.91 -4.76 -33.09
CA GLU A 125 -4.23 -4.68 -34.50
C GLU A 125 -3.63 -3.43 -35.16
N ASP A 126 -3.16 -3.58 -36.38
CA ASP A 126 -2.85 -2.46 -37.26
C ASP A 126 -4.17 -2.01 -37.91
N THR A 127 -4.76 -0.93 -37.39
CA THR A 127 -6.08 -0.45 -37.81
C THR A 127 -6.03 0.56 -38.95
N ASP A 128 -4.86 1.13 -39.25
CA ASP A 128 -4.68 2.12 -40.31
C ASP A 128 -3.85 1.59 -41.51
N GLY A 129 -3.28 0.38 -41.39
CA GLY A 129 -2.59 -0.32 -42.48
C GLY A 129 -1.19 0.21 -42.75
N ASP A 130 -0.55 0.88 -41.80
CA ASP A 130 0.81 1.41 -41.92
C ASP A 130 1.92 0.38 -41.60
N GLY A 131 1.54 -0.81 -41.14
CA GLY A 131 2.44 -1.90 -40.75
C GLY A 131 2.87 -1.83 -39.29
N ILE A 132 2.30 -0.93 -38.48
CA ILE A 132 2.58 -0.77 -37.06
C ILE A 132 1.29 -1.00 -36.26
N ALA A 133 1.38 -1.80 -35.20
CA ALA A 133 0.24 -2.05 -34.32
C ALA A 133 -0.23 -0.76 -33.61
N ASN A 134 -1.53 -0.49 -33.67
CA ASN A 134 -2.12 0.69 -33.04
C ASN A 134 -2.53 0.41 -31.60
N VAL A 135 -2.16 1.30 -30.67
CA VAL A 135 -2.59 1.20 -29.28
C VAL A 135 -4.09 1.47 -29.20
N PRO A 136 -4.91 0.52 -28.66
CA PRO A 136 -6.35 0.71 -28.55
C PRO A 136 -6.73 1.94 -27.71
N GLU A 137 -7.81 2.64 -28.12
CA GLU A 137 -8.34 3.82 -27.41
C GLU A 137 -8.65 3.54 -25.93
N TYR A 138 -8.90 2.28 -25.60
CA TYR A 138 -9.05 1.82 -24.20
C TYR A 138 -7.92 2.35 -23.31
N TYR A 139 -6.67 2.44 -23.78
CA TYR A 139 -5.52 2.88 -22.98
C TYR A 139 -5.39 4.41 -22.88
N ALA A 140 -6.16 5.16 -23.64
CA ALA A 140 -6.20 6.62 -23.59
C ALA A 140 -7.02 7.17 -22.41
N ALA A 141 -7.88 6.32 -21.80
CA ALA A 141 -8.75 6.69 -20.69
C ALA A 141 -8.23 6.23 -19.33
N THR A 142 -8.65 6.91 -18.27
CA THR A 142 -8.43 6.40 -16.90
C THR A 142 -9.37 5.22 -16.62
N HIS A 143 -8.86 4.18 -15.96
CA HIS A 143 -9.64 2.98 -15.63
C HIS A 143 -10.16 2.97 -14.19
N ASN A 144 -10.08 4.12 -13.50
CA ASN A 144 -10.52 4.29 -12.12
C ASN A 144 -9.98 3.23 -11.14
N ARG A 145 -8.75 2.74 -11.41
CA ARG A 145 -8.08 1.76 -10.54
C ARG A 145 -7.66 2.38 -9.21
N LYS A 146 -7.36 3.67 -9.23
CA LYS A 146 -7.09 4.49 -8.03
C LYS A 146 -8.09 5.62 -8.03
N VAL A 147 -9.02 5.61 -7.09
CA VAL A 147 -10.05 6.63 -6.94
C VAL A 147 -9.74 7.48 -5.72
N VAL A 148 -9.76 8.80 -5.90
CA VAL A 148 -9.60 9.74 -4.80
C VAL A 148 -10.97 10.13 -4.27
N ASP A 149 -11.21 9.85 -2.99
CA ASP A 149 -12.34 10.38 -2.22
C ASP A 149 -11.87 11.59 -1.41
N ASP A 150 -12.15 12.79 -1.87
CA ASP A 150 -11.69 14.05 -1.25
C ASP A 150 -12.61 14.52 -0.11
N SER A 151 -13.44 13.65 0.46
CA SER A 151 -14.31 13.99 1.59
C SER A 151 -13.52 14.49 2.79
N LYS A 152 -13.92 15.67 3.32
CA LYS A 152 -13.40 16.27 4.56
C LYS A 152 -14.36 16.10 5.73
N ASN A 153 -15.42 15.32 5.56
CA ASN A 153 -16.36 15.04 6.64
C ASN A 153 -15.66 14.23 7.74
N LEU A 154 -15.71 14.74 8.97
CA LEU A 154 -15.05 14.12 10.12
C LEU A 154 -15.45 12.65 10.35
N LEU A 155 -16.73 12.31 10.09
CA LEU A 155 -17.20 10.93 10.22
C LEU A 155 -16.53 10.01 9.19
N ASP A 156 -16.35 10.47 7.96
CA ASP A 156 -15.68 9.70 6.90
C ASP A 156 -14.19 9.52 7.20
N LEU A 157 -13.55 10.52 7.83
CA LEU A 157 -12.13 10.46 8.19
C LEU A 157 -11.83 9.44 9.30
N VAL A 158 -12.78 9.17 10.20
CA VAL A 158 -12.59 8.24 11.34
C VAL A 158 -13.32 6.91 11.16
N LYS A 159 -14.16 6.77 10.14
CA LYS A 159 -14.93 5.56 9.87
C LYS A 159 -14.00 4.39 9.54
N ASN A 160 -14.36 3.19 10.04
CA ASN A 160 -13.65 1.94 9.77
C ASN A 160 -12.13 2.07 9.99
N PRO A 161 -11.67 2.35 11.23
CA PRO A 161 -10.25 2.43 11.52
C PRO A 161 -9.61 1.05 11.34
N ASN A 162 -8.47 1.00 10.68
CA ASN A 162 -7.68 -0.22 10.60
C ASN A 162 -6.84 -0.45 11.86
N LYS A 163 -6.19 -1.62 11.96
CA LYS A 163 -5.36 -1.97 13.13
C LYS A 163 -4.28 -0.93 13.46
N PHE A 164 -3.69 -0.30 12.45
CA PHE A 164 -2.63 0.71 12.66
C PHE A 164 -3.19 1.98 13.30
N SER A 165 -4.35 2.45 12.84
CA SER A 165 -5.03 3.60 13.44
C SER A 165 -5.39 3.35 14.90
N VAL A 166 -5.89 2.16 15.22
CA VAL A 166 -6.22 1.80 16.60
C VAL A 166 -4.96 1.79 17.47
N ILE A 167 -3.85 1.21 16.99
CA ILE A 167 -2.58 1.19 17.72
C ILE A 167 -2.07 2.61 17.97
N ILE A 168 -2.09 3.49 16.96
CA ILE A 168 -1.63 4.88 17.08
C ILE A 168 -2.47 5.61 18.14
N VAL A 169 -3.80 5.48 18.08
CA VAL A 169 -4.69 6.10 19.08
C VAL A 169 -4.39 5.60 20.49
N LEU A 170 -4.18 4.30 20.67
CA LEU A 170 -3.82 3.73 21.97
C LEU A 170 -2.48 4.28 22.49
N ILE A 171 -1.46 4.38 21.62
CA ILE A 171 -0.17 4.98 22.01
C ILE A 171 -0.37 6.44 22.43
N CYS A 172 -1.12 7.24 21.69
CA CYS A 172 -1.41 8.63 22.06
C CYS A 172 -2.12 8.73 23.42
N LEU A 173 -3.09 7.85 23.69
CA LEU A 173 -3.79 7.81 24.98
C LEU A 173 -2.84 7.47 26.13
N ILE A 174 -1.92 6.51 25.94
CA ILE A 174 -0.89 6.15 26.92
C ILE A 174 -0.01 7.38 27.22
N PHE A 175 0.45 8.09 26.20
CA PHE A 175 1.25 9.31 26.39
C PHE A 175 0.49 10.38 27.18
N ILE A 176 -0.79 10.60 26.89
CA ILE A 176 -1.63 11.55 27.64
C ILE A 176 -1.71 11.14 29.12
N VAL A 177 -1.93 9.88 29.39
CA VAL A 177 -1.99 9.36 30.78
C VAL A 177 -0.66 9.58 31.49
N ILE A 178 0.47 9.29 30.85
CA ILE A 178 1.80 9.52 31.43
C ILE A 178 2.00 11.00 31.78
N ILE A 179 1.66 11.91 30.85
CA ILE A 179 1.75 13.36 31.09
C ILE A 179 0.89 13.78 32.30
N VAL A 180 -0.34 13.30 32.36
CA VAL A 180 -1.24 13.62 33.48
C VAL A 180 -0.67 13.11 34.81
N VAL A 181 -0.13 11.89 34.87
CA VAL A 181 0.52 11.32 36.04
C VAL A 181 1.73 12.18 36.46
N ILE A 182 2.58 12.57 35.53
CA ILE A 182 3.74 13.44 35.81
C ILE A 182 3.28 14.77 36.40
N ILE A 183 2.26 15.41 35.83
CA ILE A 183 1.71 16.67 36.36
C ILE A 183 1.20 16.50 37.81
N ILE A 184 0.49 15.40 38.06
CA ILE A 184 -0.01 15.10 39.44
C ILE A 184 1.13 14.93 40.44
N LEU A 185 2.19 14.19 40.04
CA LEU A 185 3.36 13.95 40.87
C LEU A 185 4.11 15.26 41.16
N ILE A 186 4.33 16.09 40.16
CA ILE A 186 4.96 17.41 40.32
C ILE A 186 4.14 18.30 41.25
N ARG A 187 2.82 18.37 41.06
CA ARG A 187 1.93 19.13 41.94
C ARG A 187 2.00 18.63 43.41
N LYS A 188 2.08 17.31 43.60
CA LYS A 188 2.20 16.68 44.94
C LYS A 188 3.52 17.01 45.60
N LEU A 189 4.63 17.01 44.83
CA LEU A 189 5.97 17.40 45.29
C LEU A 189 6.01 18.88 45.72
N VAL A 190 5.53 19.76 44.86
CA VAL A 190 5.49 21.22 45.12
C VAL A 190 4.68 21.51 46.41
N ARG A 191 3.53 20.85 46.57
CA ARG A 191 2.72 21.00 47.81
C ARG A 191 3.48 20.52 49.04
N ARG A 192 4.23 19.41 48.96
CA ARG A 192 5.03 18.89 50.09
C ARG A 192 6.17 19.85 50.47
N VAL A 193 6.86 20.42 49.47
CA VAL A 193 7.94 21.42 49.69
C VAL A 193 7.38 22.69 50.33
N LYS A 194 6.26 23.21 49.86
CA LYS A 194 5.62 24.38 50.48
C LYS A 194 5.20 24.14 51.91
N LYS A 195 4.70 22.93 52.27
CA LYS A 195 4.30 22.58 53.62
C LYS A 195 5.48 22.39 54.59
N LYS A 196 6.70 22.18 54.10
CA LYS A 196 7.92 22.08 54.94
C LYS A 196 8.61 23.43 55.18
N ARG A 197 8.18 24.50 54.47
CA ARG A 197 8.76 25.86 54.59
C ARG A 197 7.92 26.79 55.49
N ILE A 198 6.82 26.31 56.02
CA ILE A 198 6.00 26.94 57.03
C ILE A 198 6.20 26.17 58.33
#